data_39909aeff3ee3a7f59412de4899341ba
#
_entry.id   39909aeff3ee3a7f59412de4899341ba
#
_cell.length_a   1.000
_cell.length_b   1.000
_cell.length_c   1.000
_cell.angle_alpha   90.00
_cell.angle_beta   90.00
_cell.angle_gamma   90.00
#
_symmetry.space_group_name_H-M   'P 1'
#
loop_
_entity.id
_entity.type
_entity.pdbx_description
1 polymer ?
#
loop_
_entity_poly.entity_id
_entity_poly.type
_entity_poly.pdbx_seq_one_letter_code
_entity_poly.pdbx_strand_id
1 'polypeptide(L)'
;MFRVTIRGKFAGLDDAGRAAVTAAVTAAGGVGYTEGGTFTHDASVSAFTFRCQVPAGPDDGEDEAALGAMAALDAHGHPYEILHLAVTDMRQIKIRRKGRGA
;
A
#
# COMPACT_ATOMS: atom_id res chain seq x y z
N MET A 1 4.90 3.06 -13.53
CA MET A 1 4.07 2.59 -12.41
C MET A 1 4.32 3.42 -11.17
N PHE A 2 3.40 3.35 -10.24
CA PHE A 2 3.54 4.01 -8.95
C PHE A 2 3.64 2.99 -7.84
N ARG A 3 4.43 3.30 -6.82
CA ARG A 3 4.43 2.56 -5.57
C ARG A 3 3.80 3.42 -4.50
N VAL A 4 2.78 2.89 -3.86
CA VAL A 4 2.02 3.62 -2.84
C VAL A 4 2.20 2.92 -1.51
N THR A 5 2.51 3.71 -0.49
CA THR A 5 2.61 3.22 0.88
C THR A 5 1.56 3.94 1.71
N ILE A 6 0.67 3.19 2.33
CA ILE A 6 -0.36 3.72 3.22
C ILE A 6 -0.06 3.23 4.62
N ARG A 7 0.11 4.17 5.54
CA ARG A 7 0.25 3.87 6.96
C ARG A 7 -1.04 4.25 7.66
N GLY A 8 -1.51 3.35 8.49
CA GLY A 8 -2.75 3.58 9.19
C GLY A 8 -2.90 2.69 10.39
N LYS A 9 -4.10 2.68 10.93
CA LYS A 9 -4.46 1.78 12.01
C LYS A 9 -5.78 1.13 11.69
N PHE A 10 -5.96 -0.09 12.18
CA PHE A 10 -7.24 -0.76 12.06
C PHE A 10 -8.23 -0.16 13.04
N ALA A 11 -9.48 0.00 12.60
CA ALA A 11 -10.52 0.61 13.40
C ALA A 11 -11.48 -0.48 13.90
N GLY A 12 -11.48 -0.73 15.20
CA GLY A 12 -12.47 -1.62 15.79
C GLY A 12 -12.32 -3.10 15.46
N LEU A 13 -11.10 -3.57 15.22
CA LEU A 13 -10.88 -5.01 15.01
C LEU A 13 -11.10 -5.77 16.30
N ASP A 14 -11.90 -6.83 16.20
CA ASP A 14 -12.02 -7.81 17.28
C ASP A 14 -10.99 -8.93 17.10
N ASP A 15 -11.04 -9.95 17.95
CA ASP A 15 -10.08 -11.04 17.89
C ASP A 15 -10.15 -11.81 16.57
N ALA A 16 -11.36 -12.02 16.05
CA ALA A 16 -11.55 -12.68 14.77
C ALA A 16 -10.97 -11.83 13.62
N GLY A 17 -11.15 -10.52 13.66
CA GLY A 17 -10.58 -9.61 12.69
C GLY A 17 -9.05 -9.61 12.71
N ARG A 18 -8.45 -9.60 13.89
CA ARG A 18 -7.00 -9.68 14.04
C ARG A 18 -6.45 -10.98 13.49
N ALA A 19 -7.12 -12.09 13.78
CA ALA A 19 -6.73 -13.39 13.25
C ALA A 19 -6.80 -13.42 11.72
N ALA A 20 -7.83 -12.81 11.14
CA ALA A 20 -8.00 -12.75 9.70
C ALA A 20 -6.89 -11.93 9.04
N VAL A 21 -6.51 -10.79 9.62
CA VAL A 21 -5.42 -9.96 9.11
C VAL A 21 -4.09 -10.73 9.19
N THR A 22 -3.81 -11.36 10.31
CA THR A 22 -2.59 -12.14 10.50
C THR A 22 -2.49 -13.27 9.48
N ALA A 23 -3.60 -13.98 9.25
CA ALA A 23 -3.62 -15.05 8.27
C ALA A 23 -3.38 -14.53 6.85
N ALA A 24 -3.97 -13.39 6.51
CA ALA A 24 -3.79 -12.77 5.19
C ALA A 24 -2.33 -12.36 4.96
N VAL A 25 -1.69 -11.78 5.97
CA VAL A 25 -0.29 -11.38 5.89
C VAL A 25 0.61 -12.60 5.72
N THR A 26 0.35 -13.65 6.47
CA THR A 26 1.11 -14.91 6.36
C THR A 26 0.94 -15.53 4.98
N ALA A 27 -0.29 -15.55 4.46
CA ALA A 27 -0.59 -16.14 3.16
C ALA A 27 0.08 -15.35 2.02
N ALA A 28 0.26 -14.05 2.18
CA ALA A 28 0.92 -13.23 1.17
C ALA A 28 2.41 -13.56 1.02
N GLY A 29 3.01 -14.19 2.02
CA GLY A 29 4.37 -14.70 1.91
C GLY A 29 5.47 -13.68 1.96
N GLY A 30 5.19 -12.44 2.36
CA GLY A 30 6.24 -11.44 2.47
C GLY A 30 5.78 -10.02 2.30
N VAL A 31 6.77 -9.14 2.26
CA VAL A 31 6.57 -7.69 2.15
C VAL A 31 7.00 -7.25 0.77
N GLY A 32 6.18 -6.48 0.09
CA GLY A 32 6.55 -5.95 -1.21
C GLY A 32 5.43 -5.16 -1.83
N TYR A 33 5.74 -4.56 -2.97
CA TYR A 33 4.75 -3.80 -3.74
C TYR A 33 4.15 -4.71 -4.78
N THR A 34 2.86 -5.00 -4.65
CA THR A 34 2.09 -5.81 -5.59
C THR A 34 0.83 -5.05 -5.99
N GLU A 35 0.18 -5.48 -7.07
CA GLU A 35 -1.05 -4.82 -7.52
C GLU A 35 -2.19 -4.99 -6.52
N GLY A 36 -2.26 -6.13 -5.86
CA GLY A 36 -3.27 -6.36 -4.83
C GLY A 36 -2.92 -5.73 -3.48
N GLY A 37 -1.66 -5.37 -3.30
CA GLY A 37 -1.17 -4.80 -2.05
C GLY A 37 -0.81 -5.85 -1.00
N THR A 38 0.14 -5.48 -0.15
CA THR A 38 0.56 -6.33 0.97
C THR A 38 0.56 -5.53 2.26
N PHE A 39 0.25 -6.20 3.36
CA PHE A 39 0.26 -5.59 4.69
C PHE A 39 1.44 -6.06 5.51
N THR A 40 1.96 -5.15 6.32
CA THR A 40 2.73 -5.49 7.52
C THR A 40 2.07 -4.79 8.70
N HIS A 41 2.18 -5.34 9.88
CA HIS A 41 1.53 -4.79 11.07
C HIS A 41 2.40 -4.99 12.31
N ASP A 42 2.06 -4.28 13.39
CA ASP A 42 2.73 -4.45 14.67
C ASP A 42 2.24 -5.73 15.38
N ALA A 43 2.85 -6.04 16.52
CA ALA A 43 2.52 -7.26 17.27
C ALA A 43 1.08 -7.27 17.76
N SER A 44 0.51 -6.10 18.05
CA SER A 44 -0.88 -6.00 18.52
C SER A 44 -1.90 -6.00 17.39
N VAL A 45 -1.45 -5.97 16.13
CA VAL A 45 -2.32 -5.88 14.95
C VAL A 45 -3.22 -4.64 15.03
N SER A 46 -2.65 -3.53 15.46
CA SER A 46 -3.39 -2.27 15.55
C SER A 46 -2.95 -1.27 14.49
N ALA A 47 -1.65 -1.15 14.23
CA ALA A 47 -1.12 -0.30 13.18
C ALA A 47 -0.66 -1.15 12.00
N PHE A 48 -0.77 -0.61 10.80
CA PHE A 48 -0.36 -1.33 9.59
C PHE A 48 0.39 -0.44 8.62
N THR A 49 1.16 -1.07 7.75
CA THR A 49 1.70 -0.47 6.54
C THR A 49 1.23 -1.30 5.36
N PHE A 50 0.55 -0.64 4.42
CA PHE A 50 0.05 -1.28 3.21
C PHE A 50 0.88 -0.78 2.03
N ARG A 51 1.43 -1.71 1.26
CA ARG A 51 2.26 -1.40 0.10
C ARG A 51 1.58 -1.92 -1.14
N CYS A 52 1.40 -1.04 -2.11
CA CYS A 52 0.65 -1.34 -3.32
C CYS A 52 1.38 -0.79 -4.55
N GLN A 53 1.38 -1.56 -5.62
CA GLN A 53 1.91 -1.15 -6.90
C GLN A 53 0.74 -0.85 -7.82
N VAL A 54 0.68 0.38 -8.34
CA VAL A 54 -0.41 0.82 -9.18
C VAL A 54 0.12 1.05 -10.60
N PRO A 55 -0.40 0.31 -11.59
CA PRO A 55 -0.07 0.59 -12.99
C PRO A 55 -0.58 1.98 -13.35
N ALA A 56 0.19 2.69 -14.17
CA ALA A 56 -0.18 4.04 -14.57
C ALA A 56 0.09 4.25 -16.05
N GLY A 57 -0.87 4.87 -16.71
CA GLY A 57 -0.67 5.34 -18.06
C GLY A 57 0.16 6.62 -18.10
N PRO A 58 0.51 7.11 -19.30
CA PRO A 58 1.34 8.30 -19.42
C PRO A 58 0.73 9.55 -18.80
N ASP A 59 -0.59 9.63 -18.77
CA ASP A 59 -1.31 10.79 -18.26
C ASP A 59 -1.77 10.65 -16.81
N ASP A 60 -1.53 9.50 -16.18
CA ASP A 60 -1.95 9.28 -14.81
C ASP A 60 -0.98 9.95 -13.84
N GLY A 61 -1.53 10.56 -12.82
CA GLY A 61 -0.77 11.25 -11.79
C GLY A 61 -0.85 10.55 -10.45
N GLU A 62 -0.33 11.24 -9.43
CA GLU A 62 -0.30 10.69 -8.07
C GLU A 62 -1.70 10.52 -7.49
N ASP A 63 -2.66 11.36 -7.88
CA ASP A 63 -4.03 11.25 -7.40
C ASP A 63 -4.66 9.94 -7.85
N GLU A 64 -4.48 9.57 -9.10
CA GLU A 64 -5.01 8.31 -9.64
C GLU A 64 -4.35 7.12 -8.95
N ALA A 65 -3.05 7.22 -8.69
CA ALA A 65 -2.33 6.17 -7.98
C ALA A 65 -2.85 6.00 -6.55
N ALA A 66 -3.07 7.10 -5.86
CA ALA A 66 -3.62 7.06 -4.50
C ALA A 66 -5.00 6.42 -4.47
N LEU A 67 -5.87 6.80 -5.41
CA LEU A 67 -7.21 6.21 -5.50
C LEU A 67 -7.16 4.73 -5.79
N GLY A 68 -6.26 4.29 -6.68
CA GLY A 68 -6.08 2.88 -6.99
C GLY A 68 -5.61 2.07 -5.79
N ALA A 69 -4.67 2.61 -5.03
CA ALA A 69 -4.17 1.94 -3.82
C ALA A 69 -5.25 1.87 -2.74
N MET A 70 -6.04 2.93 -2.58
CA MET A 70 -7.14 2.93 -1.61
C MET A 70 -8.21 1.91 -1.99
N ALA A 71 -8.51 1.77 -3.28
CA ALA A 71 -9.43 0.75 -3.74
C ALA A 71 -8.91 -0.66 -3.44
N ALA A 72 -7.62 -0.89 -3.61
CA ALA A 72 -7.00 -2.18 -3.28
C ALA A 72 -7.08 -2.44 -1.77
N LEU A 73 -6.84 -1.42 -0.95
CA LEU A 73 -6.95 -1.55 0.50
C LEU A 73 -8.38 -1.88 0.91
N ASP A 74 -9.37 -1.19 0.34
CA ASP A 74 -10.78 -1.45 0.61
C ASP A 74 -11.19 -2.88 0.24
N ALA A 75 -10.59 -3.42 -0.82
CA ALA A 75 -10.90 -4.77 -1.27
C ALA A 75 -10.53 -5.85 -0.25
N HIS A 76 -9.63 -5.55 0.67
CA HIS A 76 -9.28 -6.48 1.75
C HIS A 76 -10.36 -6.59 2.83
N GLY A 77 -11.26 -5.60 2.89
CA GLY A 77 -12.46 -5.68 3.73
C GLY A 77 -12.26 -5.43 5.22
N HIS A 78 -11.14 -4.85 5.62
CA HIS A 78 -10.89 -4.53 7.03
C HIS A 78 -11.19 -3.06 7.32
N PRO A 79 -11.79 -2.72 8.46
CA PRO A 79 -11.99 -1.33 8.83
C PRO A 79 -10.65 -0.68 9.19
N TYR A 80 -10.42 0.54 8.72
CA TYR A 80 -9.15 1.21 8.92
C TYR A 80 -9.29 2.72 8.94
N GLU A 81 -8.25 3.38 9.44
CA GLU A 81 -8.08 4.82 9.38
C GLU A 81 -6.71 5.12 8.81
N ILE A 82 -6.65 5.94 7.78
CA ILE A 82 -5.39 6.31 7.13
C ILE A 82 -4.73 7.44 7.91
N LEU A 83 -3.47 7.25 8.30
CA LEU A 83 -2.69 8.26 9.00
C LEU A 83 -1.69 8.95 8.07
N HIS A 84 -1.20 8.26 7.06
CA HIS A 84 -0.21 8.79 6.14
C HIS A 84 -0.28 8.02 4.82
N LEU A 85 -0.10 8.74 3.71
CA LEU A 85 -0.07 8.14 2.39
C LEU A 85 1.09 8.77 1.60
N ALA A 86 1.93 7.94 1.01
CA ALA A 86 3.05 8.38 0.19
C ALA A 86 2.99 7.70 -1.17
N VAL A 87 3.23 8.46 -2.23
CA VAL A 87 3.24 7.96 -3.60
C VAL A 87 4.60 8.23 -4.20
N THR A 88 5.18 7.20 -4.81
CA THR A 88 6.44 7.32 -5.53
C THR A 88 6.21 6.99 -6.99
N ASP A 89 6.53 7.92 -7.86
CA ASP A 89 6.47 7.72 -9.31
C ASP A 89 7.80 7.11 -9.75
N MET A 90 7.78 5.83 -10.07
CA MET A 90 8.98 5.09 -10.44
C MET A 90 9.55 5.54 -11.77
N ARG A 91 8.75 6.18 -12.61
CA ARG A 91 9.22 6.72 -13.88
C ARG A 91 10.15 7.92 -13.65
N GLN A 92 9.82 8.76 -12.68
CA GLN A 92 10.62 9.92 -12.34
C GLN A 92 12.01 9.57 -11.80
N ILE A 93 12.10 8.51 -11.03
CA ILE A 93 13.37 8.05 -10.50
C ILE A 93 14.35 7.76 -11.63
N LYS A 94 13.87 7.07 -12.67
CA LYS A 94 14.68 6.74 -13.83
C LYS A 94 15.15 7.98 -14.57
N ILE A 95 14.25 8.92 -14.82
CA ILE A 95 14.55 10.15 -15.53
C ILE A 95 15.57 10.99 -14.78
N ARG A 96 15.43 11.09 -13.47
CA ARG A 96 16.31 11.85 -12.63
C ARG A 96 17.75 11.37 -12.69
N ARG A 97 17.95 10.06 -12.67
CA ARG A 97 19.28 9.47 -12.76
C ARG A 97 19.97 9.79 -14.06
N LYS A 98 19.23 9.73 -15.15
CA LYS A 98 19.76 10.07 -16.47
C LYS A 98 20.16 11.55 -16.55
N GLY A 99 19.35 12.41 -16.02
CA GLY A 99 19.64 13.83 -16.01
C GLY A 99 20.92 14.16 -15.26
N ARG A 100 21.17 13.47 -14.15
CA ARG A 100 22.37 13.68 -13.39
C ARG A 100 23.61 13.17 -14.11
N GLY A 101 23.48 12.12 -14.86
CA GLY A 101 24.58 11.57 -15.61
C GLY A 101 25.04 12.44 -16.76
N ALA A 102 24.25 13.41 -17.13
CA ALA A 102 24.64 14.38 -18.12
C ALA A 102 25.47 15.48 -17.46
#